data_dbb7148326a232de773e0aad459d58ae
#
_entry.id   dbb7148326a232de773e0aad459d58ae
#
_cell.length_a   1.000
_cell.length_b   1.000
_cell.length_c   1.000
_cell.angle_alpha   90.00
_cell.angle_beta   90.00
_cell.angle_gamma   90.00
#
_symmetry.space_group_name_H-M   'P 1'
#
loop_
_entity.id
_entity.type
_entity.pdbx_description
1 polymer ?
#
loop_
_entity_poly.entity_id
_entity_poly.type
_entity_poly.pdbx_seq_one_letter_code
_entity_poly.pdbx_strand_id
1 'polypeptide(L)'
;MKKNAFYTIGTLIILLICAFVFVLLPVFSGNSVDPSNAPVFGKYNKKEIKYEQDSDFLDFVQQYGQMFQQYGQQLDSQSTYYIFNYAFDSTVMKYAYNDFVEKSKYVVPEAAVKRGMLPYFYDENGKYSDKLYRQTPDSEKIKLKKQITSALTTQRYYDDNFGSQTEIFGGQSLYGLKESDEELDFLSSFGKEKRGFHMAVFSLSDYPEEEKINYGKQNAAKFNSYDLSIITVEDSSTAQKVAKRIANNEITFEEAITEYSEKIFSNTEGKINNKFQYQIENILASKDDLAKIADLEVGKISEPIETTTGFSIFKADNAKTEPDFTSSDLISTISNYMNTYEATLIEDYFTAKATDFTSEVLNSNFDTACAKMNVTNIDIAPFPLNYGSQTITTSVDTSLEGLSGADTNENFLKTAFSLKMNEISSPIVMDGSIIVLQYSTEEKSDETSSISEIENYDSSSCHQFIMNSPKLENNFAQVYFSNFMN
;
A
#
# COMPACT_ATOMS: atom_id res chain seq x y z
N MET A 1 -21.48 -21.15 46.20
CA MET A 1 -20.31 -21.31 45.36
C MET A 1 -20.41 -20.45 44.10
N LYS A 2 -20.46 -19.09 44.18
CA LYS A 2 -20.47 -18.16 43.06
C LYS A 2 -19.54 -16.97 43.23
N LYS A 3 -18.67 -16.97 44.25
CA LYS A 3 -17.75 -15.84 44.52
C LYS A 3 -16.45 -15.86 43.69
N ASN A 4 -16.15 -16.91 42.98
CA ASN A 4 -14.86 -17.05 42.28
C ASN A 4 -14.89 -16.62 40.78
N ALA A 5 -16.07 -16.45 40.17
CA ALA A 5 -16.16 -16.10 38.76
C ALA A 5 -15.67 -14.65 38.47
N PHE A 6 -15.97 -13.71 39.34
CA PHE A 6 -15.55 -12.30 39.19
C PHE A 6 -14.05 -12.09 39.42
N TYR A 7 -13.46 -12.81 40.37
CA TYR A 7 -12.01 -12.81 40.56
C TYR A 7 -11.31 -13.50 39.38
N THR A 8 -11.91 -14.55 38.84
CA THR A 8 -11.34 -15.30 37.69
C THR A 8 -11.38 -14.48 36.40
N ILE A 9 -12.45 -13.72 36.16
CA ILE A 9 -12.56 -12.83 34.99
C ILE A 9 -11.60 -11.64 35.11
N GLY A 10 -11.53 -10.97 36.25
CA GLY A 10 -10.59 -9.88 36.49
C GLY A 10 -9.13 -10.33 36.45
N THR A 11 -8.81 -11.51 36.98
CA THR A 11 -7.46 -12.09 36.91
C THR A 11 -7.13 -12.57 35.49
N LEU A 12 -8.14 -13.06 34.74
CA LEU A 12 -7.95 -13.46 33.35
C LEU A 12 -7.69 -12.25 32.45
N ILE A 13 -8.38 -11.13 32.68
CA ILE A 13 -8.14 -9.86 31.97
C ILE A 13 -6.76 -9.31 32.29
N ILE A 14 -6.32 -9.33 33.55
CA ILE A 14 -4.98 -8.91 33.94
C ILE A 14 -3.92 -9.85 33.37
N LEU A 15 -4.16 -11.17 33.37
CA LEU A 15 -3.25 -12.15 32.77
C LEU A 15 -3.19 -11.99 31.24
N LEU A 16 -4.30 -11.68 30.58
CA LEU A 16 -4.34 -11.38 29.14
C LEU A 16 -3.58 -10.08 28.81
N ILE A 17 -3.74 -9.03 29.63
CA ILE A 17 -2.98 -7.79 29.49
C ILE A 17 -1.49 -8.03 29.71
N CYS A 18 -1.13 -8.80 30.75
CA CYS A 18 0.26 -9.20 30.99
C CYS A 18 0.79 -10.09 29.85
N ALA A 19 0.02 -11.06 29.36
CA ALA A 19 0.44 -11.92 28.24
C ALA A 19 0.62 -11.11 26.95
N PHE A 20 -0.24 -10.13 26.69
CA PHE A 20 -0.10 -9.22 25.55
C PHE A 20 1.16 -8.36 25.64
N VAL A 21 1.43 -7.80 26.81
CA VAL A 21 2.68 -7.06 27.09
C VAL A 21 3.89 -7.98 26.95
N PHE A 22 3.81 -9.24 27.44
CA PHE A 22 4.92 -10.20 27.35
C PHE A 22 5.09 -10.83 25.97
N VAL A 23 4.08 -10.89 25.13
CA VAL A 23 4.17 -11.40 23.76
C VAL A 23 4.69 -10.32 22.80
N LEU A 24 4.35 -9.06 23.01
CA LEU A 24 4.89 -7.96 22.19
C LEU A 24 6.25 -7.45 22.70
N LEU A 25 6.54 -7.53 23.99
CA LEU A 25 7.86 -7.14 24.54
C LEU A 25 9.05 -7.96 23.98
N PRO A 26 8.98 -9.27 23.68
CA PRO A 26 10.10 -9.99 23.08
C PRO A 26 10.40 -9.60 21.63
N VAL A 27 9.42 -9.10 20.90
CA VAL A 27 9.67 -8.49 19.58
C VAL A 27 10.50 -7.20 19.74
N PHE A 28 10.43 -6.57 20.94
CA PHE A 28 11.13 -5.34 21.29
C PHE A 28 12.36 -5.55 22.18
N SER A 29 12.61 -6.76 22.72
CA SER A 29 13.67 -7.00 23.71
C SER A 29 15.02 -7.38 23.10
N GLY A 30 15.26 -7.04 21.84
CA GLY A 30 16.62 -7.00 21.28
C GLY A 30 17.48 -5.89 21.91
N ASN A 31 16.87 -4.78 22.34
CA ASN A 31 17.53 -3.71 23.11
C ASN A 31 16.48 -3.10 24.06
N SER A 32 16.84 -2.92 25.33
CA SER A 32 16.07 -2.12 26.27
C SER A 32 15.83 -0.76 25.65
N VAL A 33 14.57 -0.47 25.26
CA VAL A 33 14.19 0.86 24.75
C VAL A 33 14.38 1.84 25.89
N ASP A 34 15.46 2.59 25.83
CA ASP A 34 15.67 3.76 26.70
C ASP A 34 14.44 4.69 26.48
N PRO A 35 13.69 5.07 27.52
CA PRO A 35 12.56 5.97 27.36
C PRO A 35 12.90 7.29 26.66
N SER A 36 14.18 7.68 26.65
CA SER A 36 14.68 8.82 25.88
C SER A 36 14.73 8.59 24.37
N ASN A 37 14.57 7.34 23.88
CA ASN A 37 14.74 6.92 22.49
C ASN A 37 13.50 6.20 21.91
N ALA A 38 12.32 6.46 22.47
CA ALA A 38 11.08 5.86 22.01
C ALA A 38 10.80 6.22 20.53
N PRO A 39 10.45 5.25 19.67
CA PRO A 39 10.19 5.51 18.25
C PRO A 39 9.06 6.54 18.07
N VAL A 40 9.31 7.56 17.24
CA VAL A 40 8.35 8.61 16.89
C VAL A 40 7.75 8.29 15.53
N PHE A 41 6.51 7.81 15.50
CA PHE A 41 5.79 7.40 14.30
C PHE A 41 5.29 8.58 13.46
N GLY A 42 5.20 9.74 14.08
CA GLY A 42 4.74 10.95 13.42
C GLY A 42 4.43 12.04 14.44
N LYS A 43 3.78 13.09 13.93
CA LYS A 43 3.43 14.25 14.73
C LYS A 43 2.20 14.94 14.15
N TYR A 44 1.25 15.29 14.99
CA TYR A 44 0.13 16.12 14.61
C TYR A 44 0.22 17.47 15.32
N ASN A 45 0.37 18.56 14.53
CA ASN A 45 0.67 19.90 15.05
C ASN A 45 1.97 19.87 15.87
N LYS A 46 1.88 20.02 17.20
CA LYS A 46 3.03 20.01 18.14
C LYS A 46 3.10 18.72 18.97
N LYS A 47 2.15 17.79 18.81
CA LYS A 47 2.07 16.55 19.61
C LYS A 47 2.72 15.41 18.84
N GLU A 48 3.75 14.80 19.42
CA GLU A 48 4.42 13.63 18.86
C GLU A 48 3.60 12.35 19.13
N ILE A 49 3.62 11.44 18.15
CA ILE A 49 2.99 10.11 18.23
C ILE A 49 4.12 9.13 18.51
N LYS A 50 4.29 8.78 19.79
CA LYS A 50 5.39 7.94 20.27
C LYS A 50 4.88 6.62 20.81
N TYR A 51 5.66 5.57 20.55
CA TYR A 51 5.44 4.28 21.19
C TYR A 51 6.15 4.24 22.55
N GLU A 52 5.51 4.83 23.55
CA GLU A 52 6.01 4.91 24.90
C GLU A 52 4.91 4.64 25.93
N GLN A 53 5.30 4.32 27.16
CA GLN A 53 4.35 4.06 28.24
C GLN A 53 3.47 5.30 28.49
N ASP A 54 2.18 5.06 28.77
CA ASP A 54 1.14 6.09 28.99
C ASP A 54 0.87 7.02 27.79
N SER A 55 1.37 6.69 26.58
CA SER A 55 1.02 7.40 25.35
C SER A 55 -0.36 6.97 24.83
N ASP A 56 -1.07 7.91 24.20
CA ASP A 56 -2.34 7.62 23.54
C ASP A 56 -2.17 6.56 22.42
N PHE A 57 -1.01 6.57 21.74
CA PHE A 57 -0.70 5.59 20.69
C PHE A 57 -0.58 4.17 21.26
N LEU A 58 0.14 3.97 22.35
CA LEU A 58 0.24 2.67 22.98
C LEU A 58 -1.12 2.19 23.52
N ASP A 59 -1.93 3.11 24.10
CA ASP A 59 -3.28 2.78 24.55
C ASP A 59 -4.14 2.23 23.38
N PHE A 60 -4.07 2.84 22.18
CA PHE A 60 -4.76 2.34 20.99
C PHE A 60 -4.18 1.04 20.45
N VAL A 61 -2.85 0.86 20.44
CA VAL A 61 -2.23 -0.41 20.05
C VAL A 61 -2.74 -1.55 20.93
N GLN A 62 -2.82 -1.34 22.24
CA GLN A 62 -3.36 -2.32 23.19
C GLN A 62 -4.85 -2.60 22.93
N GLN A 63 -5.64 -1.56 22.71
CA GLN A 63 -7.07 -1.70 22.42
C GLN A 63 -7.34 -2.50 21.14
N TYR A 64 -6.67 -2.16 20.04
CA TYR A 64 -6.83 -2.88 18.79
C TYR A 64 -6.29 -4.31 18.85
N GLY A 65 -5.17 -4.53 19.54
CA GLY A 65 -4.63 -5.86 19.78
C GLY A 65 -5.61 -6.77 20.54
N GLN A 66 -6.26 -6.25 21.58
CA GLN A 66 -7.31 -6.99 22.30
C GLN A 66 -8.53 -7.28 21.41
N MET A 67 -8.94 -6.32 20.59
CA MET A 67 -10.04 -6.49 19.64
C MET A 67 -9.73 -7.58 18.62
N PHE A 68 -8.56 -7.59 18.01
CA PHE A 68 -8.13 -8.63 17.06
C PHE A 68 -8.14 -10.02 17.69
N GLN A 69 -7.66 -10.16 18.93
CA GLN A 69 -7.69 -11.43 19.66
C GLN A 69 -9.12 -11.88 19.97
N GLN A 70 -10.03 -10.98 20.34
CA GLN A 70 -11.45 -11.32 20.60
C GLN A 70 -12.15 -11.86 19.36
N TYR A 71 -11.76 -11.40 18.16
CA TYR A 71 -12.24 -11.94 16.88
C TYR A 71 -11.52 -13.22 16.43
N GLY A 72 -10.68 -13.81 17.29
CA GLY A 72 -9.98 -15.08 17.02
C GLY A 72 -8.86 -14.99 15.99
N GLN A 73 -8.40 -13.79 15.68
CA GLN A 73 -7.27 -13.60 14.76
C GLN A 73 -5.94 -13.86 15.47
N GLN A 74 -5.03 -14.56 14.80
CA GLN A 74 -3.67 -14.73 15.30
C GLN A 74 -2.87 -13.45 15.08
N LEU A 75 -2.03 -13.13 16.07
CA LEU A 75 -1.11 -11.98 15.97
C LEU A 75 0.13 -12.42 15.20
N ASP A 76 0.11 -12.25 13.89
CA ASP A 76 1.25 -12.38 13.00
C ASP A 76 1.82 -11.00 12.62
N SER A 77 2.86 -10.97 11.78
CA SER A 77 3.49 -9.71 11.35
C SER A 77 2.52 -8.81 10.59
N GLN A 78 1.60 -9.38 9.83
CA GLN A 78 0.63 -8.62 9.03
C GLN A 78 -0.44 -8.00 9.93
N SER A 79 -1.04 -8.78 10.82
CA SER A 79 -2.04 -8.26 11.78
C SER A 79 -1.43 -7.24 12.72
N THR A 80 -0.17 -7.42 13.15
CA THR A 80 0.55 -6.44 13.95
C THR A 80 0.73 -5.12 13.21
N TYR A 81 1.08 -5.14 11.93
CA TYR A 81 1.14 -3.94 11.10
C TYR A 81 -0.20 -3.18 11.07
N TYR A 82 -1.30 -3.90 10.85
CA TYR A 82 -2.64 -3.29 10.83
C TYR A 82 -3.03 -2.70 12.20
N ILE A 83 -2.73 -3.40 13.28
CA ILE A 83 -2.98 -2.89 14.66
C ILE A 83 -2.27 -1.56 14.88
N PHE A 84 -0.98 -1.49 14.52
CA PHE A 84 -0.21 -0.26 14.66
C PHE A 84 -0.71 0.86 13.74
N ASN A 85 -1.12 0.52 12.52
CA ASN A 85 -1.66 1.49 11.56
C ASN A 85 -2.98 2.09 12.06
N TYR A 86 -3.94 1.25 12.49
CA TYR A 86 -5.21 1.73 13.06
C TYR A 86 -4.99 2.55 14.35
N ALA A 87 -4.03 2.15 15.17
CA ALA A 87 -3.67 2.90 16.36
C ALA A 87 -3.08 4.28 16.02
N PHE A 88 -2.25 4.35 14.98
CA PHE A 88 -1.70 5.61 14.49
C PHE A 88 -2.80 6.54 14.00
N ASP A 89 -3.68 6.06 13.12
CA ASP A 89 -4.83 6.82 12.60
C ASP A 89 -5.71 7.33 13.74
N SER A 90 -6.07 6.46 14.69
CA SER A 90 -6.89 6.84 15.85
C SER A 90 -6.22 7.89 16.74
N THR A 91 -4.89 7.84 16.86
CA THR A 91 -4.13 8.85 17.61
C THR A 91 -4.14 10.20 16.89
N VAL A 92 -3.94 10.19 15.55
CA VAL A 92 -4.03 11.40 14.72
C VAL A 92 -5.41 12.03 14.84
N MET A 93 -6.47 11.23 14.69
CA MET A 93 -7.85 11.69 14.80
C MET A 93 -8.14 12.28 16.19
N LYS A 94 -7.71 11.61 17.25
CA LYS A 94 -7.83 12.11 18.63
C LYS A 94 -7.14 13.47 18.81
N TYR A 95 -5.94 13.63 18.26
CA TYR A 95 -5.21 14.90 18.37
C TYR A 95 -5.87 16.01 17.55
N ALA A 96 -6.40 15.68 16.37
CA ALA A 96 -7.13 16.61 15.54
C ALA A 96 -8.43 17.09 16.20
N TYR A 97 -9.21 16.18 16.78
CA TYR A 97 -10.45 16.52 17.49
C TYR A 97 -10.18 17.38 18.72
N ASN A 98 -9.14 17.04 19.47
CA ASN A 98 -8.71 17.86 20.60
C ASN A 98 -8.29 19.28 20.16
N ASP A 99 -7.49 19.41 19.08
CA ASP A 99 -7.07 20.71 18.53
C ASP A 99 -8.29 21.56 18.09
N PHE A 100 -9.30 20.92 17.51
CA PHE A 100 -10.54 21.58 17.12
C PHE A 100 -11.34 22.07 18.33
N VAL A 101 -11.57 21.18 19.30
CA VAL A 101 -12.36 21.48 20.50
C VAL A 101 -11.65 22.51 21.38
N GLU A 102 -10.32 22.42 21.54
CA GLU A 102 -9.52 23.41 22.28
C GLU A 102 -9.64 24.83 21.68
N LYS A 103 -9.68 24.93 20.35
CA LYS A 103 -9.87 26.23 19.67
C LYS A 103 -11.22 26.88 19.95
N SER A 104 -12.26 26.08 20.18
CA SER A 104 -13.57 26.56 20.59
C SER A 104 -13.59 27.03 22.05
N LYS A 105 -12.49 26.85 22.80
CA LYS A 105 -12.36 27.09 24.25
C LYS A 105 -13.35 26.28 25.11
N TYR A 106 -13.87 25.19 24.56
CA TYR A 106 -14.72 24.25 25.28
C TYR A 106 -13.89 23.46 26.29
N VAL A 107 -14.41 23.33 27.51
CA VAL A 107 -13.84 22.49 28.57
C VAL A 107 -14.92 21.50 28.98
N VAL A 108 -14.58 20.21 28.98
CA VAL A 108 -15.52 19.16 29.38
C VAL A 108 -15.92 19.39 30.85
N PRO A 109 -17.22 19.55 31.16
CA PRO A 109 -17.67 19.82 32.52
C PRO A 109 -17.35 18.65 33.46
N GLU A 110 -16.82 18.91 34.63
CA GLU A 110 -16.49 17.87 35.62
C GLU A 110 -17.72 17.01 36.00
N ALA A 111 -18.91 17.60 36.00
CA ALA A 111 -20.15 16.87 36.24
C ALA A 111 -20.46 15.87 35.15
N ALA A 112 -20.12 16.15 33.87
CA ALA A 112 -20.27 15.22 32.77
C ALA A 112 -19.28 14.07 32.91
N VAL A 113 -18.04 14.36 33.24
CA VAL A 113 -17.01 13.33 33.51
C VAL A 113 -17.44 12.41 34.63
N LYS A 114 -17.90 12.96 35.77
CA LYS A 114 -18.42 12.16 36.88
C LYS A 114 -19.58 11.27 36.48
N ARG A 115 -20.54 11.78 35.69
CA ARG A 115 -21.65 10.96 35.17
C ARG A 115 -21.17 9.84 34.25
N GLY A 116 -20.22 10.11 33.34
CA GLY A 116 -19.63 9.11 32.48
C GLY A 116 -18.85 8.00 33.20
N MET A 117 -18.32 8.30 34.39
CA MET A 117 -17.64 7.34 35.26
C MET A 117 -18.61 6.42 36.02
N LEU A 118 -19.84 6.85 36.30
CA LEU A 118 -20.79 6.09 37.14
C LEU A 118 -21.01 4.65 36.72
N PRO A 119 -21.23 4.32 35.42
CA PRO A 119 -21.49 2.95 34.97
C PRO A 119 -20.38 1.95 35.37
N TYR A 120 -19.15 2.40 35.45
CA TYR A 120 -18.01 1.56 35.81
C TYR A 120 -18.01 1.13 37.30
N PHE A 121 -18.87 1.73 38.12
CA PHE A 121 -19.03 1.43 39.54
C PHE A 121 -20.43 0.89 39.84
N TYR A 122 -21.14 0.36 38.87
CA TYR A 122 -22.41 -0.33 39.09
C TYR A 122 -22.19 -1.77 39.53
N ASP A 123 -23.03 -2.24 40.44
CA ASP A 123 -23.09 -3.63 40.89
C ASP A 123 -23.83 -4.52 39.86
N GLU A 124 -23.96 -5.82 40.15
CA GLU A 124 -24.65 -6.80 39.32
C GLU A 124 -26.14 -6.46 39.07
N ASN A 125 -26.72 -5.55 39.86
CA ASN A 125 -28.10 -5.08 39.75
C ASN A 125 -28.20 -3.73 39.02
N GLY A 126 -27.12 -3.22 38.46
CA GLY A 126 -27.08 -1.92 37.77
C GLY A 126 -27.15 -0.71 38.69
N LYS A 127 -26.88 -0.87 40.00
CA LYS A 127 -26.86 0.22 40.99
C LYS A 127 -25.44 0.62 41.32
N TYR A 128 -25.24 1.93 41.55
CA TYR A 128 -23.96 2.45 42.00
C TYR A 128 -23.52 1.81 43.33
N SER A 129 -22.29 1.33 43.38
CA SER A 129 -21.67 0.69 44.51
C SER A 129 -20.50 1.52 45.06
N ASP A 130 -20.73 2.21 46.18
CA ASP A 130 -19.70 2.94 46.90
C ASP A 130 -18.52 2.02 47.32
N LYS A 131 -18.80 0.75 47.58
CA LYS A 131 -17.77 -0.25 47.87
C LYS A 131 -16.83 -0.48 46.69
N LEU A 132 -17.35 -0.65 45.47
CA LEU A 132 -16.53 -0.80 44.26
C LEU A 132 -15.69 0.45 44.03
N TYR A 133 -16.30 1.62 44.14
CA TYR A 133 -15.59 2.89 43.99
C TYR A 133 -14.42 3.02 44.96
N ARG A 134 -14.61 2.69 46.25
CA ARG A 134 -13.55 2.76 47.28
C ARG A 134 -12.48 1.70 47.13
N GLN A 135 -12.81 0.53 46.56
CA GLN A 135 -11.86 -0.55 46.31
C GLN A 135 -11.02 -0.35 45.07
N THR A 136 -11.47 0.49 44.14
CA THR A 136 -10.72 0.79 42.89
C THR A 136 -9.53 1.70 43.25
N PRO A 137 -8.31 1.34 42.84
CA PRO A 137 -7.12 2.16 43.03
C PRO A 137 -7.27 3.56 42.45
N ASP A 138 -6.65 4.56 43.07
CA ASP A 138 -6.74 5.95 42.59
C ASP A 138 -6.10 6.13 41.22
N SER A 139 -5.06 5.36 40.88
CA SER A 139 -4.45 5.32 39.55
C SER A 139 -5.45 4.90 38.47
N GLU A 140 -6.27 3.88 38.73
CA GLU A 140 -7.31 3.44 37.80
C GLU A 140 -8.43 4.47 37.65
N LYS A 141 -8.83 5.12 38.76
CA LYS A 141 -9.81 6.22 38.70
C LYS A 141 -9.29 7.40 37.86
N ILE A 142 -8.01 7.75 38.01
CA ILE A 142 -7.36 8.80 37.20
C ILE A 142 -7.33 8.41 35.72
N LYS A 143 -6.94 7.16 35.40
CA LYS A 143 -6.96 6.64 34.02
C LYS A 143 -8.38 6.66 33.43
N LEU A 144 -9.37 6.20 34.17
CA LEU A 144 -10.78 6.23 33.77
C LEU A 144 -11.26 7.66 33.54
N LYS A 145 -10.93 8.60 34.44
CA LYS A 145 -11.27 10.01 34.28
C LYS A 145 -10.68 10.58 32.98
N LYS A 146 -9.40 10.28 32.66
CA LYS A 146 -8.74 10.68 31.40
C LYS A 146 -9.46 10.11 30.18
N GLN A 147 -9.82 8.83 30.21
CA GLN A 147 -10.54 8.16 29.14
C GLN A 147 -11.93 8.77 28.90
N ILE A 148 -12.72 8.97 29.96
CA ILE A 148 -14.05 9.59 29.86
C ILE A 148 -13.96 11.03 29.36
N THR A 149 -13.00 11.81 29.84
CA THR A 149 -12.78 13.18 29.35
C THR A 149 -12.46 13.18 27.85
N SER A 150 -11.59 12.26 27.41
CA SER A 150 -11.25 12.11 26.00
C SER A 150 -12.47 11.72 25.16
N ALA A 151 -13.26 10.74 25.60
CA ALA A 151 -14.47 10.31 24.92
C ALA A 151 -15.49 11.45 24.79
N LEU A 152 -15.70 12.24 25.87
CA LEU A 152 -16.60 13.40 25.83
C LEU A 152 -16.07 14.53 24.92
N THR A 153 -14.75 14.68 24.79
CA THR A 153 -14.16 15.64 23.84
C THR A 153 -14.40 15.20 22.40
N THR A 154 -14.20 13.92 22.11
CA THR A 154 -14.50 13.33 20.79
C THR A 154 -15.98 13.46 20.48
N GLN A 155 -16.86 13.12 21.44
CA GLN A 155 -18.30 13.28 21.27
C GLN A 155 -18.68 14.74 20.97
N ARG A 156 -18.06 15.70 21.66
CA ARG A 156 -18.29 17.13 21.39
C ARG A 156 -17.92 17.52 19.96
N TYR A 157 -16.79 17.00 19.45
CA TYR A 157 -16.39 17.20 18.07
C TYR A 157 -17.45 16.67 17.08
N TYR A 158 -17.94 15.46 17.32
CA TYR A 158 -18.97 14.84 16.47
C TYR A 158 -20.30 15.59 16.55
N ASP A 159 -20.74 15.96 17.76
CA ASP A 159 -21.98 16.70 17.97
C ASP A 159 -21.94 18.07 17.26
N ASP A 160 -20.80 18.76 17.30
CA ASP A 160 -20.64 20.08 16.65
C ASP A 160 -20.60 20.00 15.12
N ASN A 161 -20.07 18.91 14.55
CA ASN A 161 -19.89 18.79 13.10
C ASN A 161 -21.00 17.95 12.43
N PHE A 162 -21.39 16.83 13.03
CA PHE A 162 -22.30 15.85 12.41
C PHE A 162 -23.63 15.72 13.15
N GLY A 163 -23.82 16.45 14.24
CA GLY A 163 -25.02 16.41 15.04
C GLY A 163 -25.05 15.29 16.07
N SER A 164 -25.91 15.46 17.07
CA SER A 164 -26.12 14.48 18.15
C SER A 164 -27.26 13.53 17.78
N GLN A 165 -26.99 12.24 17.73
CA GLN A 165 -28.02 11.21 17.52
C GLN A 165 -28.99 11.08 18.71
N THR A 166 -28.63 11.64 19.88
CA THR A 166 -29.45 11.55 21.11
C THR A 166 -30.37 12.76 21.30
N GLU A 167 -30.10 13.88 20.62
CA GLU A 167 -30.85 15.12 20.77
C GLU A 167 -31.54 15.49 19.45
N ILE A 168 -32.61 14.73 19.14
CA ILE A 168 -33.43 14.92 17.95
C ILE A 168 -34.62 15.81 18.31
N PHE A 169 -34.80 16.93 17.59
CA PHE A 169 -35.95 17.78 17.70
C PHE A 169 -36.62 17.94 16.33
N GLY A 170 -37.91 17.59 16.24
CA GLY A 170 -38.64 17.67 14.99
C GLY A 170 -38.13 16.73 13.88
N GLY A 171 -37.49 15.62 14.24
CA GLY A 171 -36.94 14.64 13.29
C GLY A 171 -35.52 14.94 12.81
N GLN A 172 -34.92 16.05 13.27
CA GLN A 172 -33.55 16.43 12.93
C GLN A 172 -32.65 16.54 14.16
N SER A 173 -31.36 16.30 14.02
CA SER A 173 -30.39 16.58 15.05
C SER A 173 -30.39 18.06 15.44
N LEU A 174 -30.28 18.35 16.75
CA LEU A 174 -30.29 19.74 17.23
C LEU A 174 -28.99 20.48 16.90
N TYR A 175 -27.88 19.77 16.83
CA TYR A 175 -26.54 20.30 16.56
C TYR A 175 -25.99 19.75 15.24
N GLY A 176 -24.84 20.24 14.82
CA GLY A 176 -24.15 19.86 13.61
C GLY A 176 -24.50 20.71 12.40
N LEU A 177 -23.75 20.49 11.34
CA LEU A 177 -24.04 21.04 10.03
C LEU A 177 -25.42 20.52 9.57
N LYS A 178 -26.11 21.33 8.80
CA LYS A 178 -27.42 20.98 8.24
C LYS A 178 -27.30 20.93 6.73
N GLU A 179 -27.78 19.87 6.16
CA GLU A 179 -27.93 19.72 4.72
C GLU A 179 -29.12 20.56 4.27
N SER A 180 -28.96 21.25 3.15
CA SER A 180 -30.05 21.97 2.50
C SER A 180 -30.72 21.12 1.42
N ASP A 181 -31.95 21.48 1.04
CA ASP A 181 -32.64 20.81 -0.08
C ASP A 181 -31.84 20.98 -1.39
N GLU A 182 -31.20 22.15 -1.58
CA GLU A 182 -30.35 22.43 -2.74
C GLU A 182 -29.10 21.55 -2.77
N GLU A 183 -28.52 21.24 -1.60
CA GLU A 183 -27.36 20.31 -1.48
C GLU A 183 -27.78 18.88 -1.79
N LEU A 184 -28.91 18.44 -1.26
CA LEU A 184 -29.50 17.12 -1.57
C LEU A 184 -29.77 16.96 -3.06
N ASP A 185 -30.40 18.00 -3.70
CA ASP A 185 -30.65 18.01 -5.13
C ASP A 185 -29.36 17.98 -5.95
N PHE A 186 -28.33 18.72 -5.54
CA PHE A 186 -27.04 18.75 -6.20
C PHE A 186 -26.37 17.39 -6.12
N LEU A 187 -26.25 16.81 -4.94
CA LEU A 187 -25.60 15.51 -4.74
C LEU A 187 -26.37 14.39 -5.43
N SER A 188 -27.70 14.43 -5.39
CA SER A 188 -28.55 13.49 -6.14
C SER A 188 -28.36 13.57 -7.65
N SER A 189 -27.80 14.66 -8.16
CA SER A 189 -27.51 14.79 -9.59
C SER A 189 -26.37 13.92 -10.08
N PHE A 190 -25.42 13.55 -9.20
CA PHE A 190 -24.21 12.79 -9.57
C PHE A 190 -24.50 11.36 -10.04
N GLY A 191 -25.54 10.72 -9.55
CA GLY A 191 -25.91 9.35 -9.94
C GLY A 191 -26.97 9.25 -11.03
N LYS A 192 -27.52 10.37 -11.52
CA LYS A 192 -28.70 10.37 -12.41
C LYS A 192 -28.44 9.82 -13.80
N GLU A 193 -27.28 10.09 -14.38
CA GLU A 193 -26.90 9.58 -15.70
C GLU A 193 -25.90 8.42 -15.53
N LYS A 194 -26.31 7.24 -15.94
CA LYS A 194 -25.47 6.05 -15.97
C LYS A 194 -25.28 5.58 -17.39
N ARG A 195 -24.03 5.20 -17.73
CA ARG A 195 -23.65 4.75 -19.08
C ARG A 195 -23.10 3.33 -19.01
N GLY A 196 -23.62 2.47 -19.87
CA GLY A 196 -23.12 1.11 -20.10
C GLY A 196 -22.42 1.00 -21.44
N PHE A 197 -21.46 0.06 -21.53
CA PHE A 197 -20.60 -0.07 -22.70
C PHE A 197 -20.42 -1.53 -23.10
N HIS A 198 -20.24 -1.76 -24.40
CA HIS A 198 -19.50 -2.94 -24.86
C HIS A 198 -18.01 -2.60 -24.83
N MET A 199 -17.20 -3.52 -24.40
CA MET A 199 -15.76 -3.34 -24.26
C MET A 199 -14.99 -4.48 -24.91
N ALA A 200 -14.04 -4.13 -25.78
CA ALA A 200 -13.03 -5.06 -26.28
C ALA A 200 -11.75 -4.89 -25.47
N VAL A 201 -11.16 -6.02 -25.04
CA VAL A 201 -9.96 -6.05 -24.18
C VAL A 201 -8.81 -6.70 -24.91
N PHE A 202 -7.67 -6.04 -24.92
CA PHE A 202 -6.39 -6.52 -25.46
C PHE A 202 -5.41 -6.60 -24.27
N SER A 203 -5.29 -7.79 -23.68
CA SER A 203 -4.41 -8.02 -22.53
C SER A 203 -2.95 -7.96 -22.93
N LEU A 204 -2.13 -7.16 -22.25
CA LEU A 204 -0.69 -7.08 -22.48
C LEU A 204 0.02 -8.41 -22.19
N SER A 205 -0.59 -9.27 -21.34
CA SER A 205 -0.07 -10.62 -21.06
C SER A 205 -0.09 -11.55 -22.29
N ASP A 206 -0.97 -11.27 -23.26
CA ASP A 206 -1.14 -12.06 -24.48
C ASP A 206 -0.14 -11.68 -25.58
N TYR A 207 0.93 -10.94 -25.21
CA TYR A 207 1.97 -10.58 -26.18
C TYR A 207 2.58 -11.85 -26.81
N PRO A 208 2.58 -11.97 -28.17
CA PRO A 208 2.91 -13.21 -28.82
C PRO A 208 4.32 -13.70 -28.52
N GLU A 209 4.46 -15.01 -28.31
CA GLU A 209 5.76 -15.64 -28.10
C GLU A 209 6.71 -15.43 -29.26
N GLU A 210 6.19 -15.46 -30.50
CA GLU A 210 6.97 -15.18 -31.71
C GLU A 210 7.60 -13.78 -31.67
N GLU A 211 6.87 -12.77 -31.21
CA GLU A 211 7.38 -11.40 -31.06
C GLU A 211 8.45 -11.30 -29.97
N LYS A 212 8.29 -12.04 -28.86
CA LYS A 212 9.32 -12.16 -27.82
C LYS A 212 10.60 -12.77 -28.36
N ILE A 213 10.47 -13.84 -29.15
CA ILE A 213 11.61 -14.50 -29.80
C ILE A 213 12.27 -13.57 -30.82
N ASN A 214 11.47 -12.85 -31.61
CA ASN A 214 11.98 -11.88 -32.58
C ASN A 214 12.75 -10.75 -31.90
N TYR A 215 12.21 -10.20 -30.83
CA TYR A 215 12.91 -9.21 -30.00
C TYR A 215 14.22 -9.76 -29.46
N GLY A 216 14.19 -10.97 -28.88
CA GLY A 216 15.37 -11.64 -28.35
C GLY A 216 16.47 -11.84 -29.42
N LYS A 217 16.11 -12.30 -30.61
CA LYS A 217 17.06 -12.47 -31.74
C LYS A 217 17.67 -11.16 -32.19
N GLN A 218 16.87 -10.09 -32.25
CA GLN A 218 17.36 -8.74 -32.62
C GLN A 218 18.29 -8.16 -31.56
N ASN A 219 18.14 -8.57 -30.31
CA ASN A 219 18.89 -8.11 -29.17
C ASN A 219 19.72 -9.25 -28.52
N ALA A 220 20.19 -10.22 -29.30
CA ALA A 220 20.80 -11.46 -28.82
C ALA A 220 21.95 -11.23 -27.81
N ALA A 221 22.75 -10.20 -28.01
CA ALA A 221 23.84 -9.87 -27.11
C ALA A 221 23.38 -9.65 -25.67
N LYS A 222 22.23 -9.02 -25.44
CA LYS A 222 21.68 -8.78 -24.09
C LYS A 222 21.44 -10.08 -23.32
N PHE A 223 21.16 -11.15 -24.02
CA PHE A 223 20.80 -12.46 -23.48
C PHE A 223 21.94 -13.49 -23.50
N ASN A 224 23.16 -13.09 -23.88
CA ASN A 224 24.33 -13.90 -23.56
C ASN A 224 24.43 -14.09 -22.06
N SER A 225 24.70 -15.31 -21.61
CA SER A 225 24.89 -15.59 -20.19
C SER A 225 26.35 -15.82 -19.84
N TYR A 226 26.71 -15.45 -18.63
CA TYR A 226 28.06 -15.49 -18.11
C TYR A 226 28.10 -16.19 -16.75
N ASP A 227 29.12 -17.01 -16.57
CA ASP A 227 29.53 -17.55 -15.27
C ASP A 227 30.82 -16.86 -14.86
N LEU A 228 30.73 -16.05 -13.82
CA LEU A 228 31.83 -15.21 -13.36
C LEU A 228 32.09 -15.40 -11.87
N SER A 229 33.31 -15.15 -11.46
CA SER A 229 33.67 -14.84 -10.07
C SER A 229 33.96 -13.36 -9.94
N ILE A 230 33.61 -12.75 -8.82
CA ILE A 230 33.77 -11.34 -8.57
C ILE A 230 34.40 -11.07 -7.20
N ILE A 231 35.29 -10.08 -7.16
CA ILE A 231 35.81 -9.47 -5.95
C ILE A 231 35.34 -8.01 -5.98
N THR A 232 34.57 -7.58 -4.98
CA THR A 232 34.11 -6.19 -4.85
C THR A 232 34.75 -5.56 -3.63
N VAL A 233 35.31 -4.36 -3.78
CA VAL A 233 35.95 -3.59 -2.70
C VAL A 233 35.47 -2.13 -2.77
N GLU A 234 35.60 -1.41 -1.65
CA GLU A 234 35.06 -0.06 -1.52
C GLU A 234 35.76 0.96 -2.45
N ASP A 235 37.08 0.86 -2.60
CA ASP A 235 37.88 1.89 -3.29
C ASP A 235 38.81 1.34 -4.38
N SER A 236 39.12 2.19 -5.36
CA SER A 236 39.95 1.89 -6.51
C SER A 236 41.39 1.47 -6.13
N SER A 237 41.94 2.04 -5.07
CA SER A 237 43.32 1.79 -4.65
C SER A 237 43.47 0.37 -4.09
N THR A 238 42.46 -0.06 -3.33
CA THR A 238 42.38 -1.44 -2.82
C THR A 238 42.15 -2.43 -3.95
N ALA A 239 41.24 -2.13 -4.90
CA ALA A 239 41.03 -2.98 -6.07
C ALA A 239 42.32 -3.17 -6.89
N GLN A 240 43.09 -2.11 -7.14
CA GLN A 240 44.35 -2.19 -7.88
C GLN A 240 45.42 -3.01 -7.11
N LYS A 241 45.50 -2.88 -5.79
CA LYS A 241 46.41 -3.71 -4.98
C LYS A 241 46.05 -5.17 -5.05
N VAL A 242 44.75 -5.50 -4.92
CA VAL A 242 44.26 -6.87 -5.00
C VAL A 242 44.55 -7.49 -6.38
N ALA A 243 44.17 -6.75 -7.46
CA ALA A 243 44.44 -7.18 -8.84
C ALA A 243 45.94 -7.45 -9.06
N LYS A 244 46.84 -6.59 -8.56
CA LYS A 244 48.31 -6.76 -8.68
C LYS A 244 48.81 -7.98 -7.90
N ARG A 245 48.32 -8.23 -6.68
CA ARG A 245 48.70 -9.39 -5.88
C ARG A 245 48.29 -10.68 -6.59
N ILE A 246 47.09 -10.74 -7.19
CA ILE A 246 46.64 -11.88 -7.97
C ILE A 246 47.52 -12.06 -9.22
N ALA A 247 47.79 -11.00 -9.97
CA ALA A 247 48.63 -11.03 -11.17
C ALA A 247 50.05 -11.50 -10.91
N ASN A 248 50.61 -11.17 -9.71
CA ASN A 248 51.94 -11.62 -9.25
C ASN A 248 51.93 -13.05 -8.65
N ASN A 249 50.77 -13.74 -8.60
CA ASN A 249 50.60 -15.04 -7.91
C ASN A 249 50.94 -14.98 -6.40
N GLU A 250 50.77 -13.84 -5.75
CA GLU A 250 50.97 -13.67 -4.30
C GLU A 250 49.76 -14.22 -3.53
N ILE A 251 48.56 -14.18 -4.12
CA ILE A 251 47.34 -14.79 -3.61
C ILE A 251 46.52 -15.36 -4.77
N THR A 252 45.69 -16.33 -4.52
CA THR A 252 44.68 -16.82 -5.50
C THR A 252 43.47 -15.92 -5.54
N PHE A 253 42.65 -16.05 -6.59
CA PHE A 253 41.40 -15.26 -6.70
C PHE A 253 40.41 -15.65 -5.57
N GLU A 254 40.36 -16.93 -5.23
CA GLU A 254 39.50 -17.48 -4.17
C GLU A 254 39.89 -16.99 -2.77
N GLU A 255 41.21 -16.93 -2.51
CA GLU A 255 41.74 -16.31 -1.28
C GLU A 255 41.39 -14.83 -1.20
N ALA A 256 41.51 -14.11 -2.33
CA ALA A 256 41.16 -12.69 -2.40
C ALA A 256 39.66 -12.44 -2.20
N ILE A 257 38.75 -13.30 -2.69
CA ILE A 257 37.34 -13.24 -2.37
C ILE A 257 37.10 -13.32 -0.86
N THR A 258 37.82 -14.21 -0.19
CA THR A 258 37.65 -14.43 1.26
C THR A 258 38.23 -13.28 2.08
N GLU A 259 39.39 -12.71 1.65
CA GLU A 259 40.13 -11.70 2.40
C GLU A 259 39.58 -10.27 2.17
N TYR A 260 39.12 -9.94 0.94
CA TYR A 260 38.80 -8.54 0.55
C TYR A 260 37.39 -8.32 0.09
N SER A 261 36.68 -9.37 -0.41
CA SER A 261 35.41 -9.09 -1.14
C SER A 261 34.26 -8.77 -0.22
N GLU A 262 33.65 -7.61 -0.45
CA GLU A 262 32.29 -7.34 -0.04
C GLU A 262 31.32 -8.13 -0.92
N LYS A 263 30.38 -8.86 -0.30
CA LYS A 263 29.52 -9.83 -1.01
C LYS A 263 28.20 -9.17 -1.45
N ILE A 264 28.31 -8.03 -2.12
CA ILE A 264 27.14 -7.22 -2.55
C ILE A 264 26.50 -7.81 -3.82
N PHE A 265 27.35 -8.21 -4.80
CA PHE A 265 26.87 -8.69 -6.10
C PHE A 265 26.93 -10.21 -6.26
N SER A 266 27.42 -10.94 -5.28
CA SER A 266 27.70 -12.36 -5.37
C SER A 266 27.25 -13.16 -4.15
N ASN A 267 27.25 -14.49 -4.26
CA ASN A 267 27.12 -15.37 -3.11
C ASN A 267 28.38 -15.36 -2.22
N THR A 268 28.39 -16.15 -1.16
CA THR A 268 29.51 -16.24 -0.21
C THR A 268 30.83 -16.71 -0.83
N GLU A 269 30.76 -17.37 -1.98
CA GLU A 269 31.93 -17.88 -2.74
C GLU A 269 32.38 -16.89 -3.81
N GLY A 270 31.80 -15.71 -3.89
CA GLY A 270 32.11 -14.70 -4.91
C GLY A 270 31.60 -15.08 -6.30
N LYS A 271 30.66 -16.03 -6.42
CA LYS A 271 30.14 -16.50 -7.70
C LYS A 271 28.92 -15.73 -8.16
N ILE A 272 28.90 -15.44 -9.45
CA ILE A 272 27.75 -14.93 -10.21
C ILE A 272 27.56 -15.88 -11.39
N ASN A 273 26.63 -16.82 -11.26
CA ASN A 273 26.38 -17.83 -12.27
C ASN A 273 25.13 -17.48 -13.09
N ASN A 274 25.10 -17.86 -14.36
CA ASN A 274 23.98 -17.67 -15.28
C ASN A 274 23.47 -16.23 -15.33
N LYS A 275 24.35 -15.23 -15.25
CA LYS A 275 23.95 -13.83 -15.38
C LYS A 275 23.93 -13.41 -16.82
N PHE A 276 22.78 -12.90 -17.25
CA PHE A 276 22.65 -12.31 -18.59
C PHE A 276 23.40 -11.00 -18.69
N GLN A 277 23.84 -10.67 -19.90
CA GLN A 277 24.60 -9.44 -20.16
C GLN A 277 23.92 -8.20 -19.57
N TYR A 278 22.61 -8.02 -19.78
CA TYR A 278 21.87 -6.87 -19.25
C TYR A 278 21.91 -6.80 -17.72
N GLN A 279 22.00 -7.93 -17.03
CA GLN A 279 22.12 -7.98 -15.58
C GLN A 279 23.53 -7.59 -15.10
N ILE A 280 24.55 -7.90 -15.90
CA ILE A 280 25.93 -7.48 -15.63
C ILE A 280 26.05 -5.95 -15.87
N GLU A 281 25.45 -5.45 -16.96
CA GLU A 281 25.39 -4.00 -17.25
C GLU A 281 24.79 -3.20 -16.08
N ASN A 282 23.83 -3.75 -15.35
CA ASN A 282 23.21 -3.11 -14.18
C ASN A 282 24.11 -3.06 -12.94
N ILE A 283 25.18 -3.85 -12.90
CA ILE A 283 26.20 -3.81 -11.83
C ILE A 283 27.22 -2.70 -12.12
N LEU A 284 27.48 -2.38 -13.38
CA LEU A 284 28.52 -1.45 -13.80
C LEU A 284 28.09 0.02 -13.61
N ALA A 285 29.03 0.87 -13.23
CA ALA A 285 28.83 2.31 -13.20
C ALA A 285 28.73 2.90 -14.62
N SER A 286 29.45 2.32 -15.58
CA SER A 286 29.36 2.64 -17.01
C SER A 286 29.15 1.37 -17.82
N LYS A 287 28.14 1.36 -18.67
CA LYS A 287 27.87 0.24 -19.59
C LYS A 287 28.99 0.01 -20.60
N ASP A 288 29.80 1.01 -20.89
CA ASP A 288 30.94 0.89 -21.81
C ASP A 288 32.01 -0.07 -21.27
N ASP A 289 32.06 -0.28 -19.96
CA ASP A 289 32.99 -1.20 -19.33
C ASP A 289 32.62 -2.68 -19.50
N LEU A 290 31.43 -2.97 -20.04
CA LEU A 290 31.00 -4.34 -20.31
C LEU A 290 32.00 -5.08 -21.22
N ALA A 291 32.57 -4.42 -22.23
CA ALA A 291 33.51 -5.03 -23.15
C ALA A 291 34.73 -5.65 -22.42
N LYS A 292 35.15 -5.04 -21.32
CA LYS A 292 36.25 -5.53 -20.47
C LYS A 292 35.94 -6.87 -19.77
N ILE A 293 34.65 -7.22 -19.67
CA ILE A 293 34.18 -8.47 -19.05
C ILE A 293 33.79 -9.47 -20.14
N ALA A 294 33.08 -9.03 -21.18
CA ALA A 294 32.55 -9.88 -22.22
C ALA A 294 33.62 -10.59 -23.06
N ASP A 295 34.82 -10.00 -23.18
CA ASP A 295 35.96 -10.50 -23.95
C ASP A 295 36.99 -11.25 -23.07
N LEU A 296 36.70 -11.48 -21.76
CA LEU A 296 37.58 -12.22 -20.90
C LEU A 296 37.71 -13.69 -21.33
N GLU A 297 38.95 -14.15 -21.53
CA GLU A 297 39.22 -15.57 -21.67
C GLU A 297 38.98 -16.33 -20.34
N VAL A 298 38.57 -17.57 -20.43
CA VAL A 298 38.35 -18.44 -19.24
C VAL A 298 39.56 -18.45 -18.34
N GLY A 299 39.35 -18.21 -17.06
CA GLY A 299 40.39 -18.13 -16.03
C GLY A 299 41.15 -16.81 -15.97
N LYS A 300 40.88 -15.86 -16.88
CA LYS A 300 41.48 -14.52 -16.83
C LYS A 300 40.65 -13.59 -15.99
N ILE A 301 41.32 -12.57 -15.45
CA ILE A 301 40.72 -11.52 -14.62
C ILE A 301 40.68 -10.22 -15.39
N SER A 302 39.68 -9.39 -15.08
CA SER A 302 39.62 -8.00 -15.55
C SER A 302 40.59 -7.10 -14.77
N GLU A 303 40.86 -5.92 -15.32
CA GLU A 303 41.30 -4.79 -14.49
C GLU A 303 40.16 -4.39 -13.53
N PRO A 304 40.46 -3.64 -12.45
CA PRO A 304 39.43 -3.06 -11.60
C PRO A 304 38.45 -2.20 -12.41
N ILE A 305 37.17 -2.49 -12.27
CA ILE A 305 36.07 -1.81 -12.96
C ILE A 305 35.21 -1.13 -11.90
N GLU A 306 34.84 0.12 -12.14
CA GLU A 306 33.90 0.83 -11.27
C GLU A 306 32.49 0.24 -11.43
N THR A 307 31.84 -0.03 -10.30
CA THR A 307 30.49 -0.58 -10.24
C THR A 307 29.54 0.37 -9.53
N THR A 308 28.24 0.07 -9.51
CA THR A 308 27.26 0.88 -8.77
C THR A 308 27.56 0.98 -7.27
N THR A 309 28.41 0.07 -6.75
CA THR A 309 28.89 0.10 -5.37
C THR A 309 30.36 -0.33 -5.34
N GLY A 310 31.28 0.62 -5.25
CA GLY A 310 32.71 0.38 -5.19
C GLY A 310 33.35 -0.07 -6.50
N PHE A 311 34.41 -0.88 -6.41
CA PHE A 311 35.19 -1.36 -7.56
C PHE A 311 35.24 -2.87 -7.55
N SER A 312 35.09 -3.51 -8.71
CA SER A 312 35.06 -4.96 -8.84
C SER A 312 36.11 -5.48 -9.83
N ILE A 313 36.64 -6.66 -9.53
CA ILE A 313 37.51 -7.45 -10.40
C ILE A 313 36.72 -8.69 -10.78
N PHE A 314 36.53 -8.91 -12.07
CA PHE A 314 35.81 -10.07 -12.60
C PHE A 314 36.79 -11.13 -13.11
N LYS A 315 36.42 -12.40 -12.90
CA LYS A 315 37.11 -13.56 -13.50
C LYS A 315 36.11 -14.39 -14.28
N ALA A 316 36.42 -14.71 -15.54
CA ALA A 316 35.62 -15.62 -16.33
C ALA A 316 35.82 -17.05 -15.83
N ASP A 317 34.79 -17.68 -15.30
CA ASP A 317 34.85 -19.08 -14.86
C ASP A 317 34.59 -20.05 -16.01
N ASN A 318 33.68 -19.68 -16.91
CA ASN A 318 33.36 -20.41 -18.14
C ASN A 318 33.31 -19.46 -19.34
N ALA A 319 33.37 -20.03 -20.55
CA ALA A 319 33.06 -19.26 -21.77
C ALA A 319 31.61 -18.75 -21.73
N LYS A 320 31.38 -17.56 -22.29
CA LYS A 320 30.02 -17.04 -22.41
C LYS A 320 29.14 -18.02 -23.20
N THR A 321 27.92 -18.17 -22.79
CA THR A 321 26.92 -18.99 -23.46
C THR A 321 26.01 -18.10 -24.31
N GLU A 322 25.89 -18.44 -25.59
CA GLU A 322 24.96 -17.76 -26.49
C GLU A 322 23.49 -18.18 -26.20
N PRO A 323 22.52 -17.29 -26.46
CA PRO A 323 21.12 -17.55 -26.14
C PRO A 323 20.53 -18.64 -27.05
N ASP A 324 19.88 -19.63 -26.43
CA ASP A 324 19.08 -20.64 -27.12
C ASP A 324 17.61 -20.23 -27.19
N PHE A 325 17.17 -19.65 -28.29
CA PHE A 325 15.80 -19.16 -28.48
C PHE A 325 14.75 -20.27 -28.62
N THR A 326 15.10 -21.54 -28.47
CA THR A 326 14.17 -22.66 -28.34
C THR A 326 13.86 -23.01 -26.88
N SER A 327 14.62 -22.44 -25.95
CA SER A 327 14.46 -22.65 -24.51
C SER A 327 13.28 -21.84 -23.95
N SER A 328 12.33 -22.51 -23.30
CA SER A 328 11.22 -21.87 -22.60
C SER A 328 11.70 -20.92 -21.48
N ASP A 329 12.80 -21.26 -20.81
CA ASP A 329 13.36 -20.45 -19.74
C ASP A 329 13.92 -19.13 -20.28
N LEU A 330 14.59 -19.18 -21.45
CA LEU A 330 15.07 -17.98 -22.10
C LEU A 330 13.89 -17.11 -22.60
N ILE A 331 12.86 -17.72 -23.19
CA ILE A 331 11.66 -16.97 -23.64
C ILE A 331 10.98 -16.28 -22.45
N SER A 332 10.87 -16.95 -21.31
CA SER A 332 10.36 -16.36 -20.07
C SER A 332 11.23 -15.20 -19.59
N THR A 333 12.55 -15.35 -19.69
CA THR A 333 13.50 -14.27 -19.34
C THR A 333 13.35 -13.07 -20.26
N ILE A 334 13.20 -13.28 -21.57
CA ILE A 334 12.93 -12.22 -22.55
C ILE A 334 11.62 -11.52 -22.24
N SER A 335 10.57 -12.28 -21.91
CA SER A 335 9.27 -11.72 -21.51
C SER A 335 9.39 -10.80 -20.30
N ASN A 336 10.10 -11.26 -19.25
CA ASN A 336 10.34 -10.46 -18.04
C ASN A 336 11.18 -9.21 -18.33
N TYR A 337 12.19 -9.35 -19.18
CA TYR A 337 12.99 -8.21 -19.64
C TYR A 337 12.12 -7.16 -20.34
N MET A 338 11.31 -7.61 -21.32
CA MET A 338 10.44 -6.72 -22.08
C MET A 338 9.41 -6.03 -21.19
N ASN A 339 8.78 -6.73 -20.27
CA ASN A 339 7.83 -6.15 -19.31
C ASN A 339 8.49 -5.07 -18.41
N THR A 340 9.79 -5.23 -18.12
CA THR A 340 10.50 -4.32 -17.22
C THR A 340 11.10 -3.11 -17.94
N TYR A 341 11.66 -3.33 -19.12
CA TYR A 341 12.49 -2.33 -19.81
C TYR A 341 11.92 -1.86 -21.15
N GLU A 342 10.97 -2.60 -21.72
CA GLU A 342 10.42 -2.36 -23.06
C GLU A 342 8.87 -2.40 -23.05
N ALA A 343 8.25 -2.07 -21.93
CA ALA A 343 6.79 -2.11 -21.79
C ALA A 343 6.07 -1.31 -22.90
N THR A 344 6.63 -0.19 -23.31
CA THR A 344 6.09 0.64 -24.40
C THR A 344 5.97 -0.12 -25.73
N LEU A 345 6.91 -1.04 -26.05
CA LEU A 345 6.81 -1.85 -27.27
C LEU A 345 5.59 -2.79 -27.23
N ILE A 346 5.28 -3.33 -26.06
CA ILE A 346 4.12 -4.20 -25.84
C ILE A 346 2.83 -3.37 -25.94
N GLU A 347 2.80 -2.21 -25.32
CA GLU A 347 1.67 -1.27 -25.37
C GLU A 347 1.41 -0.81 -26.82
N ASP A 348 2.45 -0.42 -27.56
CA ASP A 348 2.35 0.01 -28.96
C ASP A 348 1.78 -1.09 -29.85
N TYR A 349 2.22 -2.34 -29.64
CA TYR A 349 1.70 -3.49 -30.39
C TYR A 349 0.18 -3.66 -30.19
N PHE A 350 -0.30 -3.63 -28.94
CA PHE A 350 -1.72 -3.78 -28.68
C PHE A 350 -2.53 -2.52 -29.01
N THR A 351 -1.94 -1.34 -28.91
CA THR A 351 -2.56 -0.10 -29.38
C THR A 351 -2.79 -0.12 -30.88
N ALA A 352 -1.84 -0.65 -31.65
CA ALA A 352 -2.02 -0.84 -33.09
C ALA A 352 -3.15 -1.83 -33.37
N LYS A 353 -3.18 -2.98 -32.66
CA LYS A 353 -4.27 -3.97 -32.80
C LYS A 353 -5.64 -3.41 -32.43
N ALA A 354 -5.72 -2.62 -31.35
CA ALA A 354 -6.94 -1.95 -30.92
C ALA A 354 -7.39 -0.89 -31.94
N THR A 355 -6.45 -0.23 -32.64
CA THR A 355 -6.74 0.71 -33.73
C THR A 355 -7.30 -0.02 -34.93
N ASP A 356 -6.72 -1.17 -35.32
CA ASP A 356 -7.25 -2.03 -36.38
C ASP A 356 -8.66 -2.53 -36.02
N PHE A 357 -8.88 -2.92 -34.78
CA PHE A 357 -10.20 -3.30 -34.27
C PHE A 357 -11.21 -2.15 -34.41
N THR A 358 -10.85 -0.94 -34.04
CA THR A 358 -11.72 0.25 -34.20
C THR A 358 -12.11 0.42 -35.67
N SER A 359 -11.15 0.26 -36.57
CA SER A 359 -11.39 0.32 -38.04
C SER A 359 -12.33 -0.78 -38.53
N GLU A 360 -12.20 -2.00 -38.00
CA GLU A 360 -13.09 -3.12 -38.33
C GLU A 360 -14.52 -2.89 -37.81
N VAL A 361 -14.68 -2.35 -36.60
CA VAL A 361 -16.01 -1.98 -36.04
C VAL A 361 -16.72 -0.98 -36.95
N LEU A 362 -16.00 0.03 -37.44
CA LEU A 362 -16.59 1.04 -38.36
C LEU A 362 -17.02 0.43 -39.71
N ASN A 363 -16.39 -0.65 -40.15
CA ASN A 363 -16.72 -1.34 -41.36
C ASN A 363 -17.81 -2.43 -41.21
N SER A 364 -18.10 -2.83 -39.96
CA SER A 364 -19.06 -3.89 -39.65
C SER A 364 -19.94 -3.52 -38.46
N ASN A 365 -19.69 -4.09 -37.28
CA ASN A 365 -20.23 -3.75 -35.98
C ASN A 365 -19.32 -4.36 -34.89
N PHE A 366 -19.55 -3.99 -33.64
CA PHE A 366 -18.71 -4.38 -32.53
C PHE A 366 -18.59 -5.88 -32.34
N ASP A 367 -19.71 -6.61 -32.34
CA ASP A 367 -19.73 -8.07 -32.16
C ASP A 367 -19.04 -8.82 -33.32
N THR A 368 -19.28 -8.35 -34.56
CA THR A 368 -18.63 -8.93 -35.75
C THR A 368 -17.12 -8.72 -35.72
N ALA A 369 -16.67 -7.54 -35.28
CA ALA A 369 -15.25 -7.23 -35.15
C ALA A 369 -14.60 -8.08 -34.06
N CYS A 370 -15.26 -8.25 -32.89
CA CYS A 370 -14.82 -9.14 -31.84
C CYS A 370 -14.64 -10.57 -32.33
N ALA A 371 -15.65 -11.12 -33.01
CA ALA A 371 -15.61 -12.47 -33.55
C ALA A 371 -14.50 -12.65 -34.62
N LYS A 372 -14.34 -11.68 -35.52
CA LYS A 372 -13.34 -11.73 -36.59
C LYS A 372 -11.91 -11.65 -36.09
N MET A 373 -11.67 -10.81 -35.08
CA MET A 373 -10.34 -10.59 -34.53
C MET A 373 -10.04 -11.46 -33.29
N ASN A 374 -11.00 -12.33 -32.92
CA ASN A 374 -10.90 -13.18 -31.72
C ASN A 374 -10.59 -12.38 -30.43
N VAL A 375 -11.33 -11.29 -30.26
CA VAL A 375 -11.24 -10.42 -29.08
C VAL A 375 -12.46 -10.63 -28.19
N THR A 376 -12.27 -10.70 -26.88
CA THR A 376 -13.37 -10.84 -25.92
C THR A 376 -14.23 -9.57 -25.90
N ASN A 377 -15.56 -9.74 -26.05
CA ASN A 377 -16.54 -8.68 -25.78
C ASN A 377 -17.02 -8.79 -24.34
N ILE A 378 -16.86 -7.72 -23.55
CA ILE A 378 -17.32 -7.62 -22.17
C ILE A 378 -18.35 -6.51 -22.07
N ASP A 379 -19.50 -6.81 -21.47
CA ASP A 379 -20.53 -5.81 -21.21
C ASP A 379 -20.26 -5.14 -19.86
N ILE A 380 -20.11 -3.82 -19.88
CA ILE A 380 -20.02 -3.00 -18.68
C ILE A 380 -21.41 -2.50 -18.35
N ALA A 381 -21.90 -2.91 -17.17
CA ALA A 381 -23.20 -2.43 -16.67
C ALA A 381 -23.21 -0.90 -16.52
N PRO A 382 -24.36 -0.23 -16.68
CA PRO A 382 -24.46 1.21 -16.53
C PRO A 382 -23.92 1.72 -15.19
N PHE A 383 -22.97 2.64 -15.24
CA PHE A 383 -22.36 3.29 -14.07
C PHE A 383 -22.34 4.82 -14.26
N PRO A 384 -22.42 5.60 -13.17
CA PRO A 384 -22.33 7.05 -13.21
C PRO A 384 -20.87 7.52 -13.25
N LEU A 385 -20.64 8.76 -13.62
CA LEU A 385 -19.32 9.38 -13.49
C LEU A 385 -18.96 9.50 -11.99
N ASN A 386 -18.00 8.69 -11.55
CA ASN A 386 -17.51 8.68 -10.18
C ASN A 386 -16.00 8.46 -10.17
N TYR A 387 -15.23 9.50 -9.86
CA TYR A 387 -13.77 9.41 -9.76
C TYR A 387 -13.35 8.97 -8.36
N GLY A 388 -12.52 7.92 -8.26
CA GLY A 388 -12.00 7.43 -6.99
C GLY A 388 -13.03 6.69 -6.14
N SER A 389 -14.10 6.14 -6.76
CA SER A 389 -15.12 5.33 -6.09
C SER A 389 -15.74 6.02 -4.86
N GLN A 390 -16.08 7.29 -5.00
CA GLN A 390 -16.71 8.05 -3.91
C GLN A 390 -18.05 7.41 -3.50
N THR A 391 -18.32 7.38 -2.21
CA THR A 391 -19.46 6.66 -1.62
C THR A 391 -20.85 7.31 -1.90
N ILE A 392 -20.87 8.50 -2.49
CA ILE A 392 -22.12 9.22 -2.81
C ILE A 392 -22.93 8.50 -3.91
N THR A 393 -22.27 7.80 -4.80
CA THR A 393 -22.90 7.06 -5.90
C THR A 393 -22.12 5.79 -6.22
N THR A 394 -22.71 4.92 -7.03
CA THR A 394 -22.02 3.71 -7.52
C THR A 394 -20.84 4.10 -8.42
N SER A 395 -19.87 3.22 -8.59
CA SER A 395 -18.73 3.38 -9.48
C SER A 395 -18.68 2.26 -10.53
N VAL A 396 -17.78 2.40 -11.50
CA VAL A 396 -17.47 1.33 -12.46
C VAL A 396 -16.97 0.10 -11.70
N ASP A 397 -17.33 -1.10 -12.16
CA ASP A 397 -16.84 -2.37 -11.63
C ASP A 397 -15.39 -2.61 -12.07
N THR A 398 -14.45 -2.30 -11.21
CA THR A 398 -13.00 -2.48 -11.45
C THR A 398 -12.55 -3.94 -11.38
N SER A 399 -13.42 -4.88 -11.00
CA SER A 399 -13.12 -6.32 -11.00
C SER A 399 -13.22 -6.98 -12.38
N LEU A 400 -13.85 -6.29 -13.35
CA LEU A 400 -13.92 -6.75 -14.72
C LEU A 400 -12.53 -6.72 -15.38
N GLU A 401 -12.26 -7.73 -16.22
CA GLU A 401 -11.02 -7.79 -16.99
C GLU A 401 -10.83 -6.51 -17.82
N GLY A 402 -9.64 -5.91 -17.74
CA GLY A 402 -9.32 -4.66 -18.44
C GLY A 402 -9.73 -3.39 -17.71
N LEU A 403 -10.46 -3.46 -16.59
CA LEU A 403 -10.91 -2.29 -15.82
C LEU A 403 -10.17 -2.08 -14.48
N SER A 404 -9.04 -2.75 -14.26
CA SER A 404 -8.19 -2.46 -13.11
C SER A 404 -7.84 -0.97 -13.06
N GLY A 405 -8.13 -0.27 -11.95
CA GLY A 405 -7.87 1.16 -11.77
C GLY A 405 -8.74 2.10 -12.63
N ALA A 406 -9.80 1.62 -13.26
CA ALA A 406 -10.68 2.42 -14.13
C ALA A 406 -11.34 3.58 -13.38
N ASP A 407 -11.66 3.40 -12.10
CA ASP A 407 -12.28 4.42 -11.24
C ASP A 407 -11.38 5.63 -10.96
N THR A 408 -10.06 5.49 -11.09
CA THR A 408 -9.07 6.57 -10.93
C THR A 408 -8.38 6.97 -12.24
N ASN A 409 -8.70 6.28 -13.34
CA ASN A 409 -8.16 6.60 -14.65
C ASN A 409 -8.96 7.72 -15.32
N GLU A 410 -8.44 8.96 -15.25
CA GLU A 410 -9.10 10.12 -15.84
C GLU A 410 -9.33 9.98 -17.35
N ASN A 411 -8.40 9.38 -18.10
CA ASN A 411 -8.53 9.22 -19.53
C ASN A 411 -9.67 8.26 -19.88
N PHE A 412 -9.81 7.16 -19.14
CA PHE A 412 -10.93 6.24 -19.27
C PHE A 412 -12.27 6.95 -18.99
N LEU A 413 -12.41 7.62 -17.84
CA LEU A 413 -13.64 8.28 -17.46
C LEU A 413 -14.03 9.42 -18.42
N LYS A 414 -13.07 10.26 -18.80
CA LYS A 414 -13.29 11.34 -19.78
C LYS A 414 -13.71 10.79 -21.14
N THR A 415 -13.08 9.74 -21.62
CA THR A 415 -13.42 9.09 -22.89
C THR A 415 -14.83 8.48 -22.81
N ALA A 416 -15.11 7.65 -21.79
CA ALA A 416 -16.41 7.00 -21.61
C ALA A 416 -17.57 7.99 -21.59
N PHE A 417 -17.41 9.09 -20.83
CA PHE A 417 -18.48 10.08 -20.67
C PHE A 417 -18.53 11.15 -21.80
N SER A 418 -17.57 11.16 -22.74
CA SER A 418 -17.60 12.00 -23.93
C SER A 418 -18.26 11.34 -25.14
N LEU A 419 -18.34 10.01 -25.17
CA LEU A 419 -18.92 9.25 -26.28
C LEU A 419 -20.41 9.54 -26.43
N LYS A 420 -20.89 9.55 -27.68
CA LYS A 420 -22.31 9.54 -28.02
C LYS A 420 -22.82 8.10 -28.14
N MET A 421 -24.13 7.91 -28.00
CA MET A 421 -24.74 6.60 -28.15
C MET A 421 -24.27 5.90 -29.44
N ASN A 422 -23.83 4.66 -29.34
CA ASN A 422 -23.22 3.82 -30.38
C ASN A 422 -21.86 4.32 -30.91
N GLU A 423 -21.28 5.36 -30.36
CA GLU A 423 -19.95 5.81 -30.73
C GLU A 423 -18.89 4.90 -30.09
N ILE A 424 -17.81 4.67 -30.86
CA ILE A 424 -16.67 3.87 -30.43
C ILE A 424 -15.51 4.78 -30.00
N SER A 425 -14.80 4.39 -28.96
CA SER A 425 -13.63 5.13 -28.48
C SER A 425 -12.40 4.86 -29.37
N SER A 426 -11.41 5.75 -29.31
CA SER A 426 -10.03 5.37 -29.58
C SER A 426 -9.52 4.39 -28.53
N PRO A 427 -8.41 3.66 -28.80
CA PRO A 427 -7.78 2.81 -27.79
C PRO A 427 -7.47 3.56 -26.49
N ILE A 428 -7.77 2.95 -25.37
CA ILE A 428 -7.52 3.50 -24.01
C ILE A 428 -6.51 2.58 -23.33
N VAL A 429 -5.42 3.16 -22.86
CA VAL A 429 -4.40 2.45 -22.07
C VAL A 429 -4.90 2.30 -20.64
N MET A 430 -4.94 1.06 -20.18
CA MET A 430 -5.30 0.66 -18.82
C MET A 430 -4.12 -0.05 -18.14
N ASP A 431 -4.24 -0.31 -16.86
CA ASP A 431 -3.26 -1.12 -16.15
C ASP A 431 -3.30 -2.57 -16.65
N GLY A 432 -2.27 -2.97 -17.41
CA GLY A 432 -2.12 -4.32 -17.98
C GLY A 432 -2.96 -4.62 -19.22
N SER A 433 -3.65 -3.65 -19.83
CA SER A 433 -4.45 -3.87 -21.04
C SER A 433 -4.63 -2.60 -21.88
N ILE A 434 -4.99 -2.80 -23.16
CA ILE A 434 -5.56 -1.74 -24.01
C ILE A 434 -7.03 -2.10 -24.21
N ILE A 435 -7.93 -1.13 -24.05
CA ILE A 435 -9.36 -1.36 -24.25
C ILE A 435 -9.95 -0.43 -25.31
N VAL A 436 -11.05 -0.87 -25.89
CA VAL A 436 -11.90 -0.05 -26.77
C VAL A 436 -13.33 -0.15 -26.30
N LEU A 437 -13.99 0.98 -26.12
CA LEU A 437 -15.36 1.08 -25.64
C LEU A 437 -16.32 1.41 -26.78
N GLN A 438 -17.54 0.87 -26.74
CA GLN A 438 -18.68 1.39 -27.48
C GLN A 438 -19.78 1.74 -26.49
N TYR A 439 -20.27 2.97 -26.51
CA TYR A 439 -21.39 3.39 -25.66
C TYR A 439 -22.67 2.69 -26.11
N SER A 440 -23.18 1.76 -25.28
CA SER A 440 -24.29 0.87 -25.65
C SER A 440 -25.59 1.18 -24.94
N THR A 441 -25.55 1.66 -23.72
CA THR A 441 -26.75 1.78 -22.88
C THR A 441 -26.72 3.07 -22.04
N GLU A 442 -27.84 3.82 -22.07
CA GLU A 442 -28.09 4.93 -21.15
C GLU A 442 -29.16 4.52 -20.14
N GLU A 443 -28.87 4.74 -18.87
CA GLU A 443 -29.83 4.57 -17.80
C GLU A 443 -29.95 5.89 -17.04
N LYS A 444 -31.20 6.31 -16.75
CA LYS A 444 -31.48 7.45 -15.89
C LYS A 444 -32.05 6.95 -14.58
N SER A 445 -31.42 7.32 -13.48
CA SER A 445 -31.88 6.99 -12.14
C SER A 445 -32.62 8.17 -11.54
N ASP A 446 -33.79 7.90 -10.99
CA ASP A 446 -34.54 8.86 -10.17
C ASP A 446 -34.19 8.70 -8.67
N GLU A 447 -33.19 7.91 -8.34
CA GLU A 447 -32.70 7.76 -6.96
C GLU A 447 -32.16 9.11 -6.46
N THR A 448 -32.61 9.48 -5.26
CA THR A 448 -32.14 10.65 -4.54
C THR A 448 -31.20 10.24 -3.43
N SER A 449 -30.11 10.97 -3.24
CA SER A 449 -29.23 10.78 -2.09
C SER A 449 -29.99 10.99 -0.79
N SER A 450 -29.74 10.16 0.21
CA SER A 450 -30.30 10.31 1.54
C SER A 450 -29.41 11.18 2.43
N ILE A 451 -29.99 11.82 3.43
CA ILE A 451 -29.24 12.59 4.44
C ILE A 451 -28.16 11.70 5.08
N SER A 452 -28.47 10.42 5.37
CA SER A 452 -27.50 9.51 5.98
C SER A 452 -26.29 9.17 5.07
N GLU A 453 -26.48 9.19 3.75
CA GLU A 453 -25.37 9.01 2.79
C GLU A 453 -24.45 10.22 2.79
N ILE A 454 -25.02 11.43 2.87
CA ILE A 454 -24.26 12.69 2.97
C ILE A 454 -23.47 12.72 4.29
N GLU A 455 -24.12 12.44 5.42
CA GLU A 455 -23.47 12.38 6.74
C GLU A 455 -22.28 11.37 6.75
N ASN A 456 -22.45 10.21 6.11
CA ASN A 456 -21.38 9.22 5.97
C ASN A 456 -20.23 9.73 5.09
N TYR A 457 -20.57 10.41 3.99
CA TYR A 457 -19.57 11.01 3.11
C TYR A 457 -18.80 12.12 3.81
N ASP A 458 -19.48 12.99 4.53
CA ASP A 458 -18.86 14.08 5.29
C ASP A 458 -17.94 13.56 6.37
N SER A 459 -18.37 12.52 7.09
CA SER A 459 -17.53 11.86 8.09
C SER A 459 -16.26 11.26 7.48
N SER A 460 -16.40 10.58 6.34
CA SER A 460 -15.28 9.99 5.59
C SER A 460 -14.34 11.08 5.04
N SER A 461 -14.90 12.12 4.46
CA SER A 461 -14.16 13.26 3.92
C SER A 461 -13.40 14.01 5.01
N CYS A 462 -14.02 14.17 6.19
CA CYS A 462 -13.35 14.75 7.36
C CYS A 462 -12.14 13.94 7.80
N HIS A 463 -12.27 12.60 7.83
CA HIS A 463 -11.14 11.73 8.12
C HIS A 463 -9.99 11.93 7.11
N GLN A 464 -10.30 11.90 5.81
CA GLN A 464 -9.31 12.13 4.75
C GLN A 464 -8.67 13.52 4.84
N PHE A 465 -9.46 14.55 5.13
CA PHE A 465 -8.96 15.91 5.33
C PHE A 465 -7.96 16.00 6.47
N ILE A 466 -8.22 15.32 7.58
CA ILE A 466 -7.31 15.28 8.74
C ILE A 466 -6.02 14.52 8.38
N MET A 467 -6.13 13.36 7.73
CA MET A 467 -4.98 12.52 7.36
C MET A 467 -4.09 13.17 6.29
N ASN A 468 -4.66 14.01 5.43
CA ASN A 468 -3.93 14.79 4.42
C ASN A 468 -3.54 16.21 4.89
N SER A 469 -3.78 16.51 6.16
CA SER A 469 -3.51 17.84 6.70
C SER A 469 -2.00 18.15 6.74
N PRO A 470 -1.57 19.38 6.38
CA PRO A 470 -0.18 19.80 6.56
C PRO A 470 0.27 19.86 8.03
N LYS A 471 -0.63 19.68 8.97
CA LYS A 471 -0.31 19.53 10.39
C LYS A 471 0.18 18.12 10.74
N LEU A 472 -0.07 17.13 9.88
CA LEU A 472 0.38 15.76 10.07
C LEU A 472 1.73 15.55 9.41
N GLU A 473 2.71 15.19 10.23
CA GLU A 473 3.97 14.58 9.82
C GLU A 473 3.82 13.07 10.00
N ASN A 474 3.78 12.31 8.91
CA ASN A 474 3.56 10.88 8.93
C ASN A 474 4.84 10.14 8.55
N ASN A 475 5.48 9.53 9.55
CA ASN A 475 6.67 8.70 9.40
C ASN A 475 6.36 7.22 9.69
N PHE A 476 5.06 6.86 9.75
CA PHE A 476 4.60 5.57 10.23
C PHE A 476 5.29 4.39 9.56
N ALA A 477 5.24 4.32 8.22
CA ALA A 477 5.80 3.20 7.48
C ALA A 477 7.30 3.06 7.71
N GLN A 478 8.06 4.17 7.59
CA GLN A 478 9.51 4.17 7.77
C GLN A 478 9.88 3.69 9.18
N VAL A 479 9.22 4.23 10.21
CA VAL A 479 9.52 3.90 11.61
C VAL A 479 9.10 2.47 11.93
N TYR A 480 7.94 2.02 11.45
CA TYR A 480 7.48 0.65 11.66
C TYR A 480 8.45 -0.36 11.05
N PHE A 481 8.79 -0.24 9.77
CA PHE A 481 9.69 -1.18 9.11
C PHE A 481 11.10 -1.18 9.71
N SER A 482 11.62 -0.01 10.11
CA SER A 482 12.96 0.08 10.70
C SER A 482 13.07 -0.52 12.11
N ASN A 483 11.97 -0.58 12.88
CA ASN A 483 12.02 -1.02 14.27
C ASN A 483 11.34 -2.36 14.55
N PHE A 484 10.45 -2.84 13.64
CA PHE A 484 9.58 -3.98 13.91
C PHE A 484 9.59 -5.08 12.85
N MET A 485 10.32 -4.91 11.74
CA MET A 485 10.40 -5.88 10.64
C MET A 485 11.83 -6.35 10.34
N ASN A 486 12.76 -6.27 11.31
CA ASN A 486 14.12 -6.83 11.18
C ASN A 486 14.17 -8.31 11.53
#